data_a4d41804942b2ca298188e79d64e47af
#
_entry.id   a4d41804942b2ca298188e79d64e47af
#
_cell.length_a   1.000
_cell.length_b   1.000
_cell.length_c   1.000
_cell.angle_alpha   90.00
_cell.angle_beta   90.00
_cell.angle_gamma   90.00
#
_symmetry.space_group_name_H-M   'P 1'
#
loop_
_entity.id
_entity.type
_entity.pdbx_description
1 polymer ?
#
loop_
_entity_poly.entity_id
_entity_poly.type
_entity_poly.pdbx_seq_one_letter_code
_entity_poly.pdbx_strand_id
1 'polypeptide(L)'
;MASNSLTRLILLGASLAILALVPGRSMAEAPDPKSSDGLLMAPYGDVIRSLTQRNGAPCCSESDCRPAQYRVNAAGNYEVFLRKLAKDGSGWENGPDKWVEVPGERVTPPYRRPHIPFGIACWRSGYLFLSGGFSCFTPGTDT
;
A
#
# COMPACT_ATOMS: atom_id res chain seq x y z
N MET A 1 -24.36 -29.38 53.39
CA MET A 1 -23.24 -29.41 52.41
C MET A 1 -23.83 -29.39 50.99
N ALA A 2 -24.18 -28.21 50.53
CA ALA A 2 -24.67 -28.00 49.15
C ALA A 2 -24.31 -26.57 48.74
N SER A 3 -23.17 -26.38 48.12
CA SER A 3 -22.83 -25.13 47.48
C SER A 3 -21.55 -25.38 46.69
N ASN A 4 -21.58 -25.38 45.40
CA ASN A 4 -20.46 -25.06 44.53
C ASN A 4 -20.74 -25.34 43.01
N SER A 5 -21.98 -25.75 42.66
CA SER A 5 -22.28 -26.03 41.24
C SER A 5 -22.68 -24.81 40.44
N LEU A 6 -23.15 -23.74 41.06
CA LEU A 6 -23.61 -22.53 40.32
C LEU A 6 -22.46 -21.61 39.87
N THR A 7 -21.37 -21.57 40.65
CA THR A 7 -20.24 -20.67 40.37
C THR A 7 -19.39 -21.16 39.19
N ARG A 8 -19.42 -22.44 38.84
CA ARG A 8 -18.63 -23.00 37.73
C ARG A 8 -19.30 -22.79 36.36
N LEU A 9 -20.61 -22.57 36.31
CA LEU A 9 -21.31 -22.33 35.04
C LEU A 9 -21.14 -20.88 34.52
N ILE A 10 -20.87 -19.93 35.39
CA ILE A 10 -20.75 -18.51 35.00
C ILE A 10 -19.37 -18.22 34.39
N LEU A 11 -18.32 -18.99 34.77
CA LEU A 11 -16.98 -18.78 34.25
C LEU A 11 -16.73 -19.38 32.83
N LEU A 12 -17.56 -20.30 32.37
CA LEU A 12 -17.46 -20.90 31.07
C LEU A 12 -18.19 -20.07 29.96
N GLY A 13 -19.13 -19.20 30.37
CA GLY A 13 -19.87 -18.34 29.41
C GLY A 13 -19.11 -17.08 28.99
N ALA A 14 -18.12 -16.64 29.76
CA ALA A 14 -17.38 -15.40 29.47
C ALA A 14 -16.23 -15.57 28.46
N SER A 15 -15.78 -16.80 28.22
CA SER A 15 -14.62 -17.04 27.35
C SER A 15 -14.93 -17.16 25.86
N LEU A 16 -16.20 -17.26 25.47
CA LEU A 16 -16.59 -17.42 24.06
C LEU A 16 -16.91 -16.10 23.33
N ALA A 17 -17.04 -14.98 24.04
CA ALA A 17 -17.45 -13.72 23.45
C ALA A 17 -16.29 -12.84 22.93
N ILE A 18 -15.04 -13.22 23.15
CA ILE A 18 -13.86 -12.37 22.80
C ILE A 18 -13.27 -12.69 21.42
N LEU A 19 -13.71 -13.76 20.77
CA LEU A 19 -13.15 -14.15 19.46
C LEU A 19 -13.79 -13.49 18.23
N ALA A 20 -14.79 -12.60 18.40
CA ALA A 20 -15.54 -12.03 17.28
C ALA A 20 -15.13 -10.61 16.87
N LEU A 21 -14.09 -10.04 17.49
CA LEU A 21 -13.58 -8.70 17.14
C LEU A 21 -12.14 -8.75 16.65
N VAL A 22 -11.86 -9.63 15.70
CA VAL A 22 -10.69 -9.42 14.83
C VAL A 22 -11.15 -8.40 13.80
N PRO A 23 -10.71 -7.12 13.88
CA PRO A 23 -10.99 -6.19 12.80
C PRO A 23 -10.37 -6.81 11.54
N GLY A 24 -11.22 -7.04 10.53
CA GLY A 24 -10.77 -7.54 9.25
C GLY A 24 -9.56 -6.70 8.84
N ARG A 25 -8.42 -7.34 8.63
CA ARG A 25 -7.28 -6.70 8.01
C ARG A 25 -7.81 -6.24 6.66
N SER A 26 -7.98 -4.94 6.48
CA SER A 26 -8.17 -4.39 5.15
C SER A 26 -6.86 -4.69 4.40
N MET A 27 -6.87 -5.79 3.66
CA MET A 27 -5.83 -6.05 2.69
C MET A 27 -5.99 -4.95 1.66
N ALA A 28 -4.94 -4.17 1.44
CA ALA A 28 -4.95 -3.19 0.36
C ALA A 28 -5.40 -3.91 -0.91
N GLU A 29 -6.48 -3.43 -1.49
CA GLU A 29 -7.09 -4.06 -2.65
C GLU A 29 -6.33 -3.62 -3.90
N ALA A 30 -6.05 -4.57 -4.80
CA ALA A 30 -5.48 -4.26 -6.11
C ALA A 30 -6.34 -3.20 -6.81
N PRO A 31 -5.76 -2.33 -7.66
CA PRO A 31 -6.56 -1.37 -8.40
C PRO A 31 -7.64 -2.11 -9.17
N ASP A 32 -8.88 -1.57 -9.13
CA ASP A 32 -9.96 -2.12 -9.94
C ASP A 32 -9.45 -2.25 -11.40
N PRO A 33 -9.50 -3.43 -12.01
CA PRO A 33 -9.02 -3.62 -13.38
C PRO A 33 -9.71 -2.71 -14.40
N LYS A 34 -10.88 -2.15 -14.06
CA LYS A 34 -11.63 -1.21 -14.88
C LYS A 34 -11.32 0.26 -14.56
N SER A 35 -10.60 0.53 -13.47
CA SER A 35 -10.16 1.90 -13.16
C SER A 35 -9.10 2.37 -14.15
N SER A 36 -8.90 3.69 -14.23
CA SER A 36 -7.82 4.26 -15.05
C SER A 36 -6.45 3.73 -14.65
N ASP A 37 -6.22 3.53 -13.35
CA ASP A 37 -4.98 2.95 -12.83
C ASP A 37 -4.82 1.48 -13.23
N GLY A 38 -5.88 0.68 -13.09
CA GLY A 38 -5.87 -0.73 -13.47
C GLY A 38 -5.63 -0.94 -14.96
N LEU A 39 -6.31 -0.17 -15.80
CA LEU A 39 -6.13 -0.24 -17.26
C LEU A 39 -4.70 0.14 -17.68
N LEU A 40 -4.11 1.18 -17.07
CA LEU A 40 -2.75 1.61 -17.36
C LEU A 40 -1.71 0.60 -16.88
N MET A 41 -1.94 -0.06 -15.76
CA MET A 41 -1.00 -1.02 -15.14
C MET A 41 -1.11 -2.43 -15.74
N ALA A 42 -2.23 -2.80 -16.33
CA ALA A 42 -2.49 -4.16 -16.82
C ALA A 42 -1.36 -4.76 -17.69
N PRO A 43 -0.75 -4.02 -18.65
CA PRO A 43 0.35 -4.55 -19.47
C PRO A 43 1.65 -4.79 -18.68
N TYR A 44 1.78 -4.25 -17.48
CA TYR A 44 3.02 -4.21 -16.70
C TYR A 44 2.96 -5.03 -15.40
N GLY A 45 1.92 -5.84 -15.21
CA GLY A 45 1.69 -6.56 -13.95
C GLY A 45 2.88 -7.41 -13.50
N ASP A 46 3.49 -8.20 -14.41
CA ASP A 46 4.66 -9.02 -14.09
C ASP A 46 5.87 -8.17 -13.69
N VAL A 47 6.06 -7.05 -14.38
CA VAL A 47 7.15 -6.12 -14.10
C VAL A 47 6.95 -5.47 -12.73
N ILE A 48 5.72 -5.04 -12.41
CA ILE A 48 5.39 -4.43 -11.13
C ILE A 48 5.61 -5.42 -9.97
N ARG A 49 5.23 -6.68 -10.16
CA ARG A 49 5.51 -7.75 -9.18
C ARG A 49 7.00 -7.97 -8.94
N SER A 50 7.82 -7.74 -9.94
CA SER A 50 9.28 -7.91 -9.85
C SER A 50 10.02 -6.73 -9.20
N LEU A 51 9.32 -5.61 -8.93
CA LEU A 51 9.95 -4.43 -8.34
C LEU A 51 10.54 -4.73 -6.96
N THR A 52 11.78 -4.31 -6.76
CA THR A 52 12.48 -4.48 -5.49
C THR A 52 13.03 -3.17 -4.97
N GLN A 53 13.09 -3.05 -3.67
CA GLN A 53 13.77 -1.96 -2.97
C GLN A 53 15.28 -2.02 -3.21
N ARG A 54 16.01 -0.98 -2.81
CA ARG A 54 17.49 -0.94 -2.92
C ARG A 54 18.17 -2.11 -2.20
N ASN A 55 17.63 -2.57 -1.09
CA ASN A 55 18.11 -3.72 -0.31
C ASN A 55 17.70 -5.08 -0.89
N GLY A 56 16.99 -5.12 -2.02
CA GLY A 56 16.51 -6.35 -2.66
C GLY A 56 15.19 -6.90 -2.13
N ALA A 57 14.61 -6.31 -1.08
CA ALA A 57 13.29 -6.70 -0.61
C ALA A 57 12.21 -6.36 -1.67
N PRO A 58 11.13 -7.16 -1.80
CA PRO A 58 10.02 -6.82 -2.68
C PRO A 58 9.42 -5.45 -2.32
N CYS A 59 9.04 -4.68 -3.33
CA CYS A 59 8.39 -3.38 -3.13
C CYS A 59 7.06 -3.53 -2.40
N CYS A 60 6.20 -4.36 -2.92
CA CYS A 60 4.95 -4.83 -2.31
C CYS A 60 4.20 -5.76 -3.27
N SER A 61 3.02 -6.20 -2.86
CA SER A 61 2.05 -6.78 -3.77
C SER A 61 1.51 -5.67 -4.72
N GLU A 62 1.00 -6.05 -5.87
CA GLU A 62 0.38 -5.14 -6.86
C GLU A 62 -0.69 -4.22 -6.23
N SER A 63 -1.30 -4.66 -5.13
CA SER A 63 -2.38 -3.96 -4.44
C SER A 63 -2.01 -2.56 -3.94
N ASP A 64 -0.74 -2.33 -3.62
CA ASP A 64 -0.32 -1.05 -3.03
C ASP A 64 0.30 -0.10 -4.05
N CYS A 65 0.54 -0.57 -5.29
CA CYS A 65 1.19 0.19 -6.33
C CYS A 65 0.18 0.85 -7.28
N ARG A 66 0.44 2.08 -7.68
CA ARG A 66 -0.38 2.84 -8.62
C ARG A 66 0.50 3.64 -9.57
N PRO A 67 0.01 3.96 -10.78
CA PRO A 67 0.63 4.96 -11.62
C PRO A 67 0.64 6.30 -10.88
N ALA A 68 1.76 6.99 -10.93
CA ALA A 68 1.95 8.20 -10.15
C ALA A 68 2.48 9.36 -10.98
N GLN A 69 1.87 10.52 -10.79
CA GLN A 69 2.47 11.78 -11.18
C GLN A 69 3.62 12.07 -10.23
N TYR A 70 4.76 12.49 -10.77
CA TYR A 70 5.92 12.82 -9.97
C TYR A 70 6.69 14.00 -10.56
N ARG A 71 7.54 14.58 -9.73
CA ARG A 71 8.46 15.66 -10.09
C ARG A 71 9.74 15.55 -9.28
N VAL A 72 10.76 16.26 -9.70
CA VAL A 72 11.98 16.45 -8.91
C VAL A 72 11.90 17.84 -8.29
N ASN A 73 12.07 17.95 -6.98
CA ASN A 73 12.06 19.24 -6.27
C ASN A 73 13.42 19.97 -6.39
N ALA A 74 13.50 21.19 -5.86
CA ALA A 74 14.71 22.01 -5.93
C ALA A 74 15.93 21.38 -5.24
N ALA A 75 15.72 20.45 -4.31
CA ALA A 75 16.80 19.72 -3.63
C ALA A 75 17.25 18.47 -4.41
N GLY A 76 16.63 18.15 -5.56
CA GLY A 76 16.92 16.97 -6.36
C GLY A 76 16.20 15.69 -5.90
N ASN A 77 15.27 15.80 -4.96
CA ASN A 77 14.48 14.67 -4.47
C ASN A 77 13.21 14.48 -5.29
N TYR A 78 12.77 13.23 -5.41
CA TYR A 78 11.47 12.94 -6.03
C TYR A 78 10.33 13.29 -5.09
N GLU A 79 9.29 13.89 -5.65
CA GLU A 79 7.98 14.06 -5.00
C GLU A 79 6.91 13.38 -5.84
N VAL A 80 6.00 12.68 -5.19
CA VAL A 80 4.87 12.00 -5.82
C VAL A 80 3.58 12.63 -5.34
N PHE A 81 2.65 12.86 -6.27
CA PHE A 81 1.30 13.27 -5.92
C PHE A 81 0.46 12.05 -5.54
N LEU A 82 0.22 11.88 -4.25
CA LEU A 82 -0.56 10.77 -3.69
C LEU A 82 -2.06 11.13 -3.73
N ARG A 83 -2.71 10.79 -4.83
CA ARG A 83 -4.14 11.03 -5.02
C ARG A 83 -4.97 10.26 -4.00
N LYS A 84 -6.04 10.89 -3.51
CA LYS A 84 -7.08 10.20 -2.76
C LYS A 84 -7.82 9.22 -3.68
N LEU A 85 -8.33 8.14 -3.09
CA LEU A 85 -9.15 7.16 -3.83
C LEU A 85 -10.36 7.85 -4.48
N ALA A 86 -10.47 7.71 -5.78
CA ALA A 86 -11.57 8.22 -6.58
C ALA A 86 -12.70 7.17 -6.70
N LYS A 87 -13.86 7.60 -7.21
CA LYS A 87 -15.03 6.72 -7.39
C LYS A 87 -14.80 5.57 -8.38
N ASP A 88 -13.87 5.74 -9.32
CA ASP A 88 -13.48 4.73 -10.30
C ASP A 88 -12.45 3.73 -9.76
N GLY A 89 -12.07 3.84 -8.48
CA GLY A 89 -11.08 2.99 -7.85
C GLY A 89 -9.61 3.40 -8.13
N SER A 90 -9.37 4.52 -8.80
CA SER A 90 -8.01 5.06 -8.97
C SER A 90 -7.52 5.79 -7.73
N GLY A 91 -6.20 5.88 -7.54
CA GLY A 91 -5.58 6.50 -6.36
C GLY A 91 -5.42 5.53 -5.19
N TRP A 92 -5.17 6.06 -3.99
CA TRP A 92 -4.93 5.29 -2.77
C TRP A 92 -6.01 5.55 -1.72
N GLU A 93 -6.48 4.51 -1.03
CA GLU A 93 -7.52 4.59 -0.01
C GLU A 93 -7.25 5.68 1.03
N ASN A 94 -6.00 5.80 1.47
CA ASN A 94 -5.55 6.84 2.41
C ASN A 94 -4.58 7.81 1.76
N GLY A 95 -4.73 8.07 0.46
CA GLY A 95 -3.95 9.08 -0.24
C GLY A 95 -4.24 10.47 0.35
N PRO A 96 -3.20 11.23 0.73
CA PRO A 96 -3.38 12.54 1.39
C PRO A 96 -3.77 13.66 0.43
N ASP A 97 -3.93 13.38 -0.85
CA ASP A 97 -4.25 14.32 -1.94
C ASP A 97 -3.25 15.49 -2.01
N LYS A 98 -1.98 15.19 -1.92
CA LYS A 98 -0.89 16.17 -1.94
C LYS A 98 0.42 15.59 -2.47
N TRP A 99 1.37 16.46 -2.78
CA TRP A 99 2.76 16.09 -3.06
C TRP A 99 3.45 15.60 -1.79
N VAL A 100 4.11 14.46 -1.89
CA VAL A 100 4.87 13.84 -0.77
C VAL A 100 6.25 13.47 -1.27
N GLU A 101 7.28 13.91 -0.55
CA GLU A 101 8.66 13.56 -0.87
C GLU A 101 8.91 12.07 -0.65
N VAL A 102 9.60 11.45 -1.61
CA VAL A 102 9.97 10.04 -1.56
C VAL A 102 11.33 9.91 -0.88
N PRO A 103 11.43 9.16 0.23
CA PRO A 103 12.73 8.86 0.83
C PRO A 103 13.67 8.22 -0.19
N GLY A 104 14.92 8.69 -0.26
CA GLY A 104 15.88 8.24 -1.29
C GLY A 104 16.14 6.73 -1.31
N GLU A 105 16.07 6.08 -0.15
CA GLU A 105 16.19 4.62 -0.01
C GLU A 105 14.99 3.86 -0.59
N ARG A 106 13.86 4.53 -0.83
CA ARG A 106 12.65 3.97 -1.45
C ARG A 106 12.60 4.15 -2.95
N VAL A 107 13.52 4.93 -3.51
CA VAL A 107 13.64 5.10 -4.97
C VAL A 107 14.36 3.91 -5.56
N THR A 108 13.75 3.26 -6.56
CA THR A 108 14.39 2.15 -7.30
C THR A 108 15.66 2.62 -7.98
N PRO A 109 16.82 1.97 -7.75
CA PRO A 109 18.07 2.36 -8.37
C PRO A 109 18.00 2.31 -9.91
N PRO A 110 18.72 3.17 -10.65
CA PRO A 110 18.65 3.24 -12.11
C PRO A 110 18.87 1.90 -12.81
N TYR A 111 19.80 1.10 -12.33
CA TYR A 111 20.16 -0.22 -12.92
C TYR A 111 19.11 -1.33 -12.67
N ARG A 112 18.06 -1.05 -11.88
CA ARG A 112 16.94 -1.96 -11.61
C ARG A 112 15.61 -1.41 -12.12
N ARG A 113 15.61 -0.24 -12.77
CA ARG A 113 14.38 0.34 -13.29
C ARG A 113 13.91 -0.44 -14.49
N PRO A 114 12.69 -0.95 -14.46
CA PRO A 114 12.09 -1.52 -15.66
C PRO A 114 11.76 -0.43 -16.67
N HIS A 115 11.62 -0.81 -17.92
CA HIS A 115 11.18 0.10 -18.97
C HIS A 115 9.67 0.29 -18.90
N ILE A 116 9.22 1.25 -18.10
CA ILE A 116 7.81 1.64 -17.92
C ILE A 116 7.71 3.13 -18.21
N PRO A 117 6.76 3.58 -19.08
CA PRO A 117 6.69 4.98 -19.53
C PRO A 117 6.22 5.95 -18.45
N PHE A 118 5.67 5.48 -17.35
CA PHE A 118 5.15 6.31 -16.25
C PHE A 118 5.76 5.93 -14.90
N GLY A 119 5.66 6.84 -13.94
CA GLY A 119 6.09 6.56 -12.57
C GLY A 119 5.17 5.57 -11.87
N ILE A 120 5.72 4.70 -11.05
CA ILE A 120 4.98 3.79 -10.17
C ILE A 120 5.33 4.10 -8.73
N ALA A 121 4.32 4.39 -7.92
CA ALA A 121 4.46 4.55 -6.49
C ALA A 121 3.69 3.46 -5.75
N CYS A 122 4.37 2.81 -4.82
CA CYS A 122 3.80 1.81 -3.94
C CYS A 122 3.68 2.43 -2.54
N TRP A 123 2.46 2.81 -2.17
CA TRP A 123 2.14 3.48 -0.93
C TRP A 123 1.33 2.59 -0.01
N ARG A 124 1.80 2.40 1.20
CA ARG A 124 1.05 1.67 2.24
C ARG A 124 0.37 2.64 3.18
N SER A 125 -0.94 2.52 3.29
CA SER A 125 -1.68 3.12 4.38
C SER A 125 -1.32 2.40 5.67
N GLY A 126 -0.72 3.13 6.62
CA GLY A 126 -0.27 2.52 7.86
C GLY A 126 -1.42 2.24 8.82
N TYR A 127 -1.59 0.99 9.22
CA TYR A 127 -2.39 0.65 10.40
C TYR A 127 -1.55 0.59 11.68
N LEU A 128 -0.22 0.48 11.54
CA LEU A 128 0.74 0.45 12.66
C LEU A 128 1.69 1.64 12.66
N PHE A 129 1.73 2.42 11.60
CA PHE A 129 2.49 3.67 11.53
C PHE A 129 1.46 4.79 11.37
N LEU A 130 1.44 5.74 12.27
CA LEU A 130 0.53 6.89 12.31
C LEU A 130 0.58 7.79 11.04
N SER A 131 1.45 7.48 10.10
CA SER A 131 1.52 8.04 8.75
C SER A 131 1.79 6.93 7.76
N GLY A 132 1.04 6.85 6.67
CA GLY A 132 1.34 6.00 5.54
C GLY A 132 2.78 6.25 5.02
N GLY A 133 3.35 5.29 4.32
CA GLY A 133 4.72 5.40 3.85
C GLY A 133 4.95 4.73 2.49
N PHE A 134 5.94 5.25 1.74
CA PHE A 134 6.39 4.58 0.53
C PHE A 134 7.07 3.25 0.88
N SER A 135 6.64 2.18 0.22
CA SER A 135 7.45 0.97 0.15
C SER A 135 8.46 1.06 -0.99
N CYS A 136 8.04 1.58 -2.15
CA CYS A 136 8.90 1.88 -3.29
C CYS A 136 8.37 3.03 -4.14
N PHE A 137 9.29 3.63 -4.90
CA PHE A 137 8.98 4.48 -6.03
C PHE A 137 9.91 4.18 -7.19
N THR A 138 9.35 4.03 -8.38
CA THR A 138 10.08 3.84 -9.63
C THR A 138 9.68 4.97 -10.58
N PRO A 139 10.59 5.89 -10.94
CA PRO A 139 10.30 6.89 -11.97
C PRO A 139 10.15 6.23 -13.33
N GLY A 140 9.32 6.82 -14.18
CA GLY A 140 9.14 6.37 -15.57
C GLY A 140 10.36 6.64 -16.44
N THR A 141 10.39 6.00 -17.59
CA THR A 141 11.50 6.14 -18.56
C THR A 141 11.30 7.26 -19.58
N ASP A 142 10.07 7.78 -19.72
CA ASP A 142 9.70 8.78 -20.72
C ASP A 142 9.70 10.21 -20.15
N THR A 143 10.69 10.57 -19.35
CA THR A 143 10.87 11.91 -18.78
C THR A 143 12.12 12.58 -19.27
#